data_12301dd5c58a266270fcecfef2508741
#
_entry.id   12301dd5c58a266270fcecfef2508741
#
_cell.length_a   1.000
_cell.length_b   1.000
_cell.length_c   1.000
_cell.angle_alpha   90.00
_cell.angle_beta   90.00
_cell.angle_gamma   90.00
#
_symmetry.space_group_name_H-M   'P 1'
#
loop_
_entity.id
_entity.type
_entity.pdbx_description
1 polymer ?
#
loop_
_entity_poly.entity_id
_entity_poly.type
_entity_poly.pdbx_seq_one_letter_code
_entity_poly.pdbx_strand_id
1 'polypeptide(L)'
;MELDDQSPETIQYKAISGKFGDVRYFITTLDQSDAVENIRFADEIQGSWSFSERVQRKLDENRANTEIFSYLAQGGIRFFNSIVVVLLPNSNEQTEFWDFDEVKSGGKIIEKWVTLNLYKNVARIVIDGQHRLLSLRRYWNAHTGKEPLTPQQLKENYKCSETFDIPVVYLVFRDLGRVGLANSSQAVRDEIIQATRN
;
A
#
# COMPACT_ATOMS: atom_id res chain seq x y z
N MET A 1 5.86 -12.01 38.22
CA MET A 1 4.85 -11.26 37.40
C MET A 1 5.62 -10.77 36.21
N GLU A 2 5.70 -11.64 35.19
CA GLU A 2 6.34 -11.32 33.92
C GLU A 2 5.46 -10.29 33.23
N LEU A 3 6.03 -9.10 33.01
CA LEU A 3 5.42 -8.10 32.14
C LEU A 3 5.50 -8.69 30.75
N ASP A 4 4.33 -9.04 30.22
CA ASP A 4 4.14 -9.43 28.83
C ASP A 4 4.65 -8.26 27.96
N ASP A 5 5.86 -8.39 27.44
CA ASP A 5 6.48 -7.45 26.49
C ASP A 5 5.80 -7.65 25.13
N GLN A 6 4.52 -7.23 25.05
CA GLN A 6 3.81 -7.16 23.78
C GLN A 6 4.31 -5.92 23.02
N SER A 7 5.54 -6.01 22.51
CA SER A 7 5.93 -5.09 21.45
C SER A 7 4.91 -5.20 20.32
N PRO A 8 4.37 -4.08 19.83
CA PRO A 8 3.33 -4.11 18.80
C PRO A 8 3.86 -4.88 17.58
N GLU A 9 3.06 -5.84 17.13
CA GLU A 9 3.38 -6.68 15.98
C GLU A 9 3.64 -5.80 14.75
N THR A 10 4.87 -5.86 14.23
CA THR A 10 5.32 -5.05 13.09
C THR A 10 5.54 -5.92 11.86
N ILE A 11 5.23 -5.37 10.70
CA ILE A 11 5.57 -5.93 9.39
C ILE A 11 6.77 -5.16 8.86
N GLN A 12 7.79 -5.88 8.38
CA GLN A 12 9.06 -5.31 7.94
C GLN A 12 9.24 -5.45 6.43
N TYR A 13 9.65 -4.35 5.79
CA TYR A 13 9.97 -4.33 4.37
C TYR A 13 11.37 -3.78 4.14
N LYS A 14 12.14 -4.42 3.26
CA LYS A 14 13.36 -3.81 2.72
C LYS A 14 12.96 -2.73 1.73
N ALA A 15 13.47 -1.52 1.92
CA ALA A 15 13.07 -0.37 1.13
C ALA A 15 14.23 0.57 0.82
N ILE A 16 14.05 1.39 -0.20
CA ILE A 16 14.89 2.55 -0.48
C ILE A 16 14.15 3.78 0.02
N SER A 17 14.74 4.52 0.95
CA SER A 17 14.18 5.75 1.51
C SER A 17 14.67 6.99 0.78
N GLY A 18 13.77 7.95 0.57
CA GLY A 18 14.13 9.28 0.07
C GLY A 18 13.20 10.36 0.62
N LYS A 19 13.54 11.61 0.33
CA LYS A 19 12.71 12.78 0.67
C LYS A 19 12.52 13.67 -0.55
N PHE A 20 11.33 14.23 -0.67
CA PHE A 20 10.99 15.27 -1.62
C PHE A 20 10.22 16.37 -0.87
N GLY A 21 10.90 17.45 -0.53
CA GLY A 21 10.36 18.45 0.39
C GLY A 21 9.99 17.84 1.74
N ASP A 22 8.76 18.05 2.15
CA ASP A 22 8.18 17.53 3.40
C ASP A 22 7.66 16.09 3.30
N VAL A 23 7.78 15.48 2.13
CA VAL A 23 7.34 14.09 1.92
C VAL A 23 8.53 13.15 1.99
N ARG A 24 8.47 12.17 2.89
CA ARG A 24 9.37 11.01 2.85
C ARG A 24 8.68 9.91 2.06
N TYR A 25 9.44 9.21 1.24
CA TYR A 25 8.95 8.05 0.52
C TYR A 25 9.84 6.83 0.75
N PHE A 26 9.20 5.64 0.62
CA PHE A 26 9.86 4.34 0.68
C PHE A 26 9.46 3.53 -0.53
N ILE A 27 10.44 3.11 -1.33
CA ILE A 27 10.21 2.25 -2.50
C ILE A 27 10.52 0.82 -2.08
N THR A 28 9.55 -0.06 -2.25
CA THR A 28 9.67 -1.48 -1.92
C THR A 28 8.89 -2.34 -2.91
N THR A 29 8.97 -3.64 -2.75
CA THR A 29 8.11 -4.62 -3.41
C THR A 29 7.30 -5.39 -2.38
N LEU A 30 6.05 -5.66 -2.70
CA LEU A 30 5.17 -6.53 -1.92
C LEU A 30 4.86 -7.76 -2.77
N ASP A 31 4.69 -8.92 -2.13
CA ASP A 31 4.03 -10.00 -2.82
C ASP A 31 2.56 -9.63 -3.11
N GLN A 32 1.99 -10.30 -4.08
CA GLN A 32 0.63 -9.98 -4.55
C GLN A 32 -0.42 -10.13 -3.45
N SER A 33 -0.29 -11.14 -2.58
CA SER A 33 -1.22 -11.36 -1.47
C SER A 33 -1.21 -10.19 -0.49
N ASP A 34 -0.01 -9.75 -0.06
CA ASP A 34 0.11 -8.60 0.84
C ASP A 34 -0.46 -7.32 0.20
N ALA A 35 -0.15 -7.06 -1.09
CA ALA A 35 -0.65 -5.88 -1.77
C ALA A 35 -2.19 -5.86 -1.85
N VAL A 36 -2.83 -6.97 -2.21
CA VAL A 36 -4.29 -7.01 -2.39
C VAL A 36 -5.08 -7.08 -1.07
N GLU A 37 -4.48 -7.65 -0.03
CA GLU A 37 -5.14 -7.84 1.27
C GLU A 37 -4.98 -6.65 2.20
N ASN A 38 -3.87 -5.93 2.11
CA ASN A 38 -3.52 -4.88 3.06
C ASN A 38 -3.59 -3.44 2.52
N ILE A 39 -3.48 -3.22 1.20
CA ILE A 39 -3.71 -1.89 0.63
C ILE A 39 -5.21 -1.69 0.45
N ARG A 40 -5.75 -0.56 0.91
CA ARG A 40 -7.17 -0.23 0.90
C ARG A 40 -7.46 0.93 -0.04
N PHE A 41 -8.68 0.96 -0.58
CA PHE A 41 -9.24 2.18 -1.17
C PHE A 41 -9.72 3.11 -0.05
N ALA A 42 -9.77 4.42 -0.31
CA ALA A 42 -10.16 5.38 0.71
C ALA A 42 -11.61 5.19 1.19
N ASP A 43 -12.51 4.72 0.34
CA ASP A 43 -13.92 4.42 0.64
C ASP A 43 -14.11 3.13 1.47
N GLU A 44 -13.12 2.24 1.49
CA GLU A 44 -13.15 1.03 2.33
C GLU A 44 -12.88 1.31 3.81
N ILE A 45 -12.44 2.53 4.17
CA ILE A 45 -12.15 2.91 5.54
C ILE A 45 -13.39 3.52 6.15
N GLN A 46 -13.97 2.82 7.13
CA GLN A 46 -15.24 3.21 7.75
C GLN A 46 -15.23 4.60 8.38
N GLY A 47 -16.30 5.32 8.06
CA GLY A 47 -16.94 6.37 8.86
C GLY A 47 -16.14 7.65 9.09
N SER A 48 -16.65 8.77 8.64
CA SER A 48 -16.24 10.16 8.90
C SER A 48 -15.06 10.73 8.07
N TRP A 49 -14.53 10.01 7.12
CA TRP A 49 -13.49 10.57 6.26
C TRP A 49 -14.12 11.28 5.06
N SER A 50 -14.21 12.59 5.10
CA SER A 50 -14.46 13.44 3.91
C SER A 50 -13.34 13.32 2.85
N PHE A 51 -12.41 12.41 3.08
CA PHE A 51 -11.26 12.08 2.26
C PHE A 51 -11.65 11.31 0.99
N SER A 52 -12.64 10.42 1.05
CA SER A 52 -13.04 9.57 -0.07
C SER A 52 -13.49 10.34 -1.32
N GLU A 53 -14.17 11.46 -1.14
CA GLU A 53 -14.70 12.24 -2.28
C GLU A 53 -13.65 13.13 -2.96
N ARG A 54 -12.50 13.41 -2.34
CA ARG A 54 -11.56 14.43 -2.78
C ARG A 54 -10.22 13.92 -3.30
N VAL A 55 -9.79 12.73 -2.87
CA VAL A 55 -8.51 12.13 -3.27
C VAL A 55 -8.69 11.07 -4.35
N GLN A 56 -9.87 10.48 -4.46
CA GLN A 56 -10.14 9.44 -5.44
C GLN A 56 -10.78 10.03 -6.70
N ARG A 57 -10.11 9.84 -7.84
CA ARG A 57 -10.80 9.84 -9.12
C ARG A 57 -11.81 8.70 -9.09
N LYS A 58 -13.04 8.95 -9.55
CA LYS A 58 -14.07 7.93 -9.69
C LYS A 58 -13.45 6.72 -10.41
N LEU A 59 -13.42 5.57 -9.71
CA LEU A 59 -12.90 4.33 -10.28
C LEU A 59 -13.70 3.97 -11.54
N ASP A 60 -13.03 3.88 -12.66
CA ASP A 60 -13.58 3.28 -13.86
C ASP A 60 -13.39 1.76 -13.75
N GLU A 61 -14.37 1.10 -13.13
CA GLU A 61 -14.37 -0.35 -12.94
C GLU A 61 -14.29 -1.09 -14.28
N ASN A 62 -14.88 -0.52 -15.34
CA ASN A 62 -14.84 -1.12 -16.65
C ASN A 62 -13.40 -1.18 -17.17
N ARG A 63 -12.65 -0.09 -17.07
CA ARG A 63 -11.24 -0.05 -17.46
C ARG A 63 -10.39 -1.05 -16.66
N ALA A 64 -10.58 -1.10 -15.34
CA ALA A 64 -9.86 -2.05 -14.50
C ALA A 64 -10.17 -3.50 -14.88
N ASN A 65 -11.45 -3.80 -15.13
CA ASN A 65 -11.95 -5.15 -15.37
C ASN A 65 -11.70 -5.66 -16.78
N THR A 66 -11.58 -4.78 -17.77
CA THR A 66 -11.37 -5.18 -19.18
C THR A 66 -9.93 -4.99 -19.61
N GLU A 67 -9.38 -3.78 -19.54
CA GLU A 67 -8.06 -3.48 -20.10
C GLU A 67 -6.93 -4.06 -19.24
N ILE A 68 -6.88 -3.66 -17.96
CA ILE A 68 -5.75 -4.00 -17.07
C ILE A 68 -5.81 -5.46 -16.65
N PHE A 69 -6.99 -5.96 -16.31
CA PHE A 69 -7.16 -7.38 -15.97
C PHE A 69 -6.80 -8.29 -17.16
N SER A 70 -7.27 -7.96 -18.38
CA SER A 70 -6.92 -8.70 -19.59
C SER A 70 -5.42 -8.73 -19.84
N TYR A 71 -4.76 -7.56 -19.69
CA TYR A 71 -3.31 -7.45 -19.81
C TYR A 71 -2.58 -8.35 -18.82
N LEU A 72 -3.08 -8.46 -17.59
CA LEU A 72 -2.49 -9.35 -16.57
C LEU A 72 -2.78 -10.83 -16.87
N ALA A 73 -3.97 -11.18 -17.35
CA ALA A 73 -4.42 -12.54 -17.50
C ALA A 73 -4.01 -13.20 -18.83
N GLN A 74 -3.70 -12.44 -19.88
CA GLN A 74 -3.32 -12.98 -21.20
C GLN A 74 -1.87 -13.46 -21.30
N GLY A 75 -1.03 -13.14 -20.33
CA GLY A 75 0.38 -13.57 -20.34
C GLY A 75 1.30 -12.70 -21.19
N GLY A 76 2.56 -13.13 -21.33
CA GLY A 76 3.60 -12.42 -22.07
C GLY A 76 4.42 -11.45 -21.22
N ILE A 77 5.14 -10.53 -21.88
CA ILE A 77 5.94 -9.50 -21.20
C ILE A 77 4.99 -8.48 -20.59
N ARG A 78 5.04 -8.34 -19.27
CA ARG A 78 4.19 -7.43 -18.50
C ARG A 78 5.03 -6.40 -17.79
N PHE A 79 4.59 -5.17 -17.85
CA PHE A 79 5.18 -4.07 -17.09
C PHE A 79 4.08 -3.43 -16.24
N PHE A 80 4.35 -3.29 -14.96
CA PHE A 80 3.42 -2.74 -13.99
C PHE A 80 4.06 -1.60 -13.23
N ASN A 81 3.54 -0.39 -13.40
CA ASN A 81 4.01 0.77 -12.65
C ASN A 81 3.70 0.62 -11.16
N SER A 82 4.53 1.24 -10.30
CA SER A 82 4.31 1.22 -8.86
C SER A 82 2.93 1.75 -8.47
N ILE A 83 2.40 1.17 -7.40
CA ILE A 83 1.23 1.68 -6.69
C ILE A 83 1.73 2.67 -5.64
N VAL A 84 1.10 3.85 -5.57
CA VAL A 84 1.45 4.87 -4.57
C VAL A 84 0.45 4.81 -3.43
N VAL A 85 0.97 4.66 -2.23
CA VAL A 85 0.21 4.38 -1.01
C VAL A 85 0.60 5.37 0.06
N VAL A 86 -0.36 6.02 0.69
CA VAL A 86 -0.14 6.85 1.87
C VAL A 86 -0.35 6.03 3.14
N LEU A 87 0.51 6.22 4.13
CA LEU A 87 0.38 5.61 5.45
C LEU A 87 -0.41 6.53 6.37
N LEU A 88 -1.43 5.99 7.04
CA LEU A 88 -2.32 6.73 7.94
C LEU A 88 -2.57 5.93 9.23
N PRO A 89 -2.86 6.61 10.35
CA PRO A 89 -3.32 5.92 11.54
C PRO A 89 -4.68 5.27 11.29
N ASN A 90 -4.87 4.05 11.75
CA ASN A 90 -6.13 3.32 11.60
C ASN A 90 -7.22 3.79 12.58
N SER A 91 -6.85 4.42 13.70
CA SER A 91 -7.79 4.98 14.69
C SER A 91 -7.38 6.38 15.12
N ASN A 92 -8.30 7.09 15.79
CA ASN A 92 -8.03 8.43 16.32
C ASN A 92 -7.02 8.43 17.49
N GLU A 93 -6.80 7.28 18.09
CA GLU A 93 -5.90 7.10 19.23
C GLU A 93 -4.49 6.69 18.83
N GLN A 94 -4.34 6.21 17.59
CA GLN A 94 -3.04 5.74 17.10
C GLN A 94 -2.19 6.93 16.65
N THR A 95 -1.15 7.22 17.42
CA THR A 95 -0.21 8.32 17.15
C THR A 95 1.07 7.85 16.47
N GLU A 96 1.44 6.57 16.65
CA GLU A 96 2.63 5.96 16.09
C GLU A 96 2.26 4.70 15.31
N PHE A 97 2.69 4.62 14.05
CA PHE A 97 2.31 3.51 13.19
C PHE A 97 3.37 3.09 12.18
N TRP A 98 4.52 3.77 12.15
CA TRP A 98 5.66 3.39 11.33
C TRP A 98 6.98 3.86 11.92
N ASP A 99 8.06 3.20 11.53
CA ASP A 99 9.46 3.62 11.75
C ASP A 99 10.35 2.97 10.69
N PHE A 100 11.64 3.26 10.73
CA PHE A 100 12.62 2.58 9.89
C PHE A 100 13.99 2.47 10.56
N ASP A 101 14.70 1.38 10.26
CA ASP A 101 16.06 1.15 10.65
C ASP A 101 17.00 1.28 9.46
N GLU A 102 18.15 1.90 9.67
CA GLU A 102 19.20 1.96 8.66
C GLU A 102 19.84 0.57 8.44
N VAL A 103 19.98 0.20 7.18
CA VAL A 103 20.66 -1.07 6.84
C VAL A 103 22.17 -0.88 6.91
N LYS A 104 22.86 -1.80 7.60
CA LYS A 104 24.32 -1.81 7.75
C LYS A 104 24.91 -3.04 7.09
N SER A 105 26.07 -2.88 6.47
CA SER A 105 26.90 -3.98 5.97
C SER A 105 28.34 -3.74 6.36
N GLY A 106 28.96 -4.74 7.01
CA GLY A 106 30.33 -4.60 7.54
C GLY A 106 30.49 -3.44 8.53
N GLY A 107 29.45 -3.12 9.30
CA GLY A 107 29.44 -2.01 10.27
C GLY A 107 29.22 -0.62 9.67
N LYS A 108 29.09 -0.49 8.34
CA LYS A 108 28.82 0.78 7.65
C LYS A 108 27.37 0.87 7.21
N ILE A 109 26.77 2.04 7.34
CA ILE A 109 25.42 2.32 6.83
C ILE A 109 25.45 2.26 5.30
N ILE A 110 24.49 1.53 4.72
CA ILE A 110 24.25 1.57 3.28
C ILE A 110 23.27 2.72 3.03
N GLU A 111 23.76 3.77 2.41
CA GLU A 111 22.99 4.99 2.16
C GLU A 111 21.67 4.66 1.46
N LYS A 112 20.56 5.25 1.99
CA LYS A 112 19.18 5.11 1.52
C LYS A 112 18.54 3.73 1.66
N TRP A 113 19.28 2.68 1.96
CA TRP A 113 18.70 1.37 2.25
C TRP A 113 18.23 1.31 3.69
N VAL A 114 16.97 0.93 3.88
CA VAL A 114 16.32 0.86 5.19
C VAL A 114 15.50 -0.42 5.34
N THR A 115 15.22 -0.78 6.58
CA THR A 115 14.12 -1.68 6.93
C THR A 115 12.96 -0.81 7.39
N LEU A 116 11.90 -0.72 6.59
CA LEU A 116 10.67 -0.03 6.94
C LEU A 116 9.85 -0.92 7.87
N ASN A 117 9.49 -0.43 9.04
CA ASN A 117 8.68 -1.11 10.04
C ASN A 117 7.28 -0.49 10.03
N LEU A 118 6.27 -1.26 9.68
CA LEU A 118 4.87 -0.85 9.73
C LEU A 118 4.16 -1.59 10.86
N TYR A 119 3.46 -0.87 11.72
CA TYR A 119 2.61 -1.50 12.71
C TYR A 119 1.39 -2.13 12.04
N LYS A 120 0.97 -3.29 12.53
CA LYS A 120 -0.08 -4.11 11.93
C LYS A 120 -1.39 -3.35 11.68
N ASN A 121 -1.66 -2.34 12.48
CA ASN A 121 -2.88 -1.51 12.40
C ASN A 121 -2.72 -0.24 11.55
N VAL A 122 -1.63 -0.06 10.80
CA VAL A 122 -1.50 1.08 9.90
C VAL A 122 -2.47 0.95 8.73
N ALA A 123 -3.20 2.03 8.43
CA ALA A 123 -4.00 2.10 7.22
C ALA A 123 -3.10 2.44 6.02
N ARG A 124 -3.12 1.59 5.00
CA ARG A 124 -2.35 1.72 3.76
C ARG A 124 -3.32 2.09 2.64
N ILE A 125 -3.37 3.37 2.28
CA ILE A 125 -4.37 3.90 1.34
C ILE A 125 -3.75 4.17 -0.01
N VAL A 126 -4.29 3.52 -1.05
CA VAL A 126 -3.86 3.80 -2.43
C VAL A 126 -4.33 5.19 -2.85
N ILE A 127 -3.39 6.01 -3.35
CA ILE A 127 -3.68 7.34 -3.89
C ILE A 127 -3.42 7.42 -5.40
N ASP A 128 -2.48 6.60 -5.91
CA ASP A 128 -2.32 6.37 -7.36
C ASP A 128 -2.18 4.88 -7.66
N GLY A 129 -2.68 4.45 -8.81
CA GLY A 129 -2.71 3.05 -9.21
C GLY A 129 -3.95 2.28 -8.74
N GLN A 130 -5.04 2.96 -8.41
CA GLN A 130 -6.30 2.36 -7.94
C GLN A 130 -6.85 1.31 -8.92
N HIS A 131 -6.90 1.62 -10.22
CA HIS A 131 -7.34 0.65 -11.24
C HIS A 131 -6.41 -0.57 -11.30
N ARG A 132 -5.11 -0.36 -11.09
CA ARG A 132 -4.11 -1.44 -11.03
C ARG A 132 -4.36 -2.34 -9.82
N LEU A 133 -4.58 -1.75 -8.65
CA LEU A 133 -4.91 -2.50 -7.43
C LEU A 133 -6.21 -3.30 -7.59
N LEU A 134 -7.26 -2.69 -8.17
CA LEU A 134 -8.53 -3.39 -8.41
C LEU A 134 -8.33 -4.59 -9.35
N SER A 135 -7.57 -4.41 -10.44
CA SER A 135 -7.27 -5.49 -11.38
C SER A 135 -6.42 -6.60 -10.76
N LEU A 136 -5.47 -6.24 -9.88
CA LEU A 136 -4.67 -7.21 -9.12
C LEU A 136 -5.53 -8.00 -8.14
N ARG A 137 -6.47 -7.36 -7.43
CA ARG A 137 -7.43 -8.05 -6.55
C ARG A 137 -8.27 -9.05 -7.34
N ARG A 138 -8.78 -8.66 -8.50
CA ARG A 138 -9.55 -9.55 -9.36
C ARG A 138 -8.70 -10.71 -9.87
N TYR A 139 -7.47 -10.44 -10.30
CA TYR A 139 -6.55 -11.48 -10.74
C TYR A 139 -6.24 -12.47 -9.59
N TRP A 140 -5.99 -11.95 -8.38
CA TRP A 140 -5.76 -12.75 -7.18
C TRP A 140 -6.96 -13.61 -6.79
N ASN A 141 -8.17 -13.06 -6.89
CA ASN A 141 -9.40 -13.81 -6.65
C ASN A 141 -9.58 -14.96 -7.66
N ALA A 142 -9.24 -14.72 -8.92
CA ALA A 142 -9.25 -15.77 -9.93
C ALA A 142 -8.15 -16.82 -9.69
N HIS A 143 -6.94 -16.38 -9.30
CA HIS A 143 -5.82 -17.24 -8.97
C HIS A 143 -6.13 -18.16 -7.78
N THR A 144 -6.74 -17.64 -6.74
CA THR A 144 -7.10 -18.39 -5.52
C THR A 144 -8.42 -19.15 -5.62
N GLY A 145 -9.16 -19.02 -6.74
CA GLY A 145 -10.46 -19.64 -6.95
C GLY A 145 -11.62 -18.97 -6.22
N LYS A 146 -11.42 -17.83 -5.57
CA LYS A 146 -12.51 -17.06 -4.94
C LYS A 146 -13.53 -16.54 -5.97
N GLU A 147 -13.03 -16.08 -7.12
CA GLU A 147 -13.85 -15.64 -8.26
C GLU A 147 -13.27 -16.26 -9.55
N PRO A 148 -13.73 -17.43 -9.96
CA PRO A 148 -13.15 -18.15 -11.10
C PRO A 148 -13.37 -17.38 -12.41
N LEU A 149 -12.47 -17.61 -13.37
CA LEU A 149 -12.59 -17.07 -14.72
C LEU A 149 -13.90 -17.54 -15.37
N THR A 150 -14.56 -16.65 -16.10
CA THR A 150 -15.76 -16.98 -16.86
C THR A 150 -15.44 -17.91 -18.03
N PRO A 151 -16.42 -18.69 -18.55
CA PRO A 151 -16.23 -19.54 -19.73
C PRO A 151 -15.73 -18.76 -20.95
N GLN A 152 -16.11 -17.51 -21.10
CA GLN A 152 -15.63 -16.62 -22.15
C GLN A 152 -14.14 -16.33 -22.00
N GLN A 153 -13.70 -15.92 -20.79
CA GLN A 153 -12.30 -15.63 -20.49
C GLN A 153 -11.40 -16.86 -20.69
N LEU A 154 -11.89 -18.04 -20.33
CA LEU A 154 -11.18 -19.31 -20.58
C LEU A 154 -11.03 -19.59 -22.09
N LYS A 155 -12.04 -19.31 -22.90
CA LYS A 155 -11.97 -19.40 -24.37
C LYS A 155 -10.98 -18.40 -24.97
N GLU A 156 -10.81 -17.23 -24.36
CA GLU A 156 -9.86 -16.19 -24.72
C GLU A 156 -8.44 -16.45 -24.15
N ASN A 157 -8.20 -17.65 -23.63
CA ASN A 157 -6.92 -18.08 -23.06
C ASN A 157 -6.43 -17.27 -21.86
N TYR A 158 -7.33 -16.68 -21.07
CA TYR A 158 -6.96 -16.04 -19.83
C TYR A 158 -6.45 -17.06 -18.81
N LYS A 159 -5.35 -16.70 -18.13
CA LYS A 159 -4.72 -17.53 -17.10
C LYS A 159 -4.32 -16.67 -15.92
N CYS A 160 -4.70 -17.10 -14.72
CA CYS A 160 -4.32 -16.46 -13.47
C CYS A 160 -3.51 -17.44 -12.62
N SER A 161 -2.41 -17.96 -13.17
CA SER A 161 -1.58 -19.00 -12.52
C SER A 161 -0.27 -18.47 -11.95
N GLU A 162 0.11 -17.24 -12.28
CA GLU A 162 1.35 -16.63 -11.83
C GLU A 162 1.11 -15.72 -10.63
N THR A 163 2.15 -15.46 -9.84
CA THR A 163 2.18 -14.44 -8.80
C THR A 163 3.14 -13.33 -9.18
N PHE A 164 2.91 -12.13 -8.67
CA PHE A 164 3.69 -10.95 -9.01
C PHE A 164 4.26 -10.29 -7.77
N ASP A 165 5.48 -9.77 -7.90
CA ASP A 165 6.04 -8.79 -6.99
C ASP A 165 5.55 -7.40 -7.41
N ILE A 166 4.83 -6.73 -6.53
CA ILE A 166 4.17 -5.45 -6.81
C ILE A 166 5.05 -4.32 -6.31
N PRO A 167 5.56 -3.45 -7.20
CA PRO A 167 6.31 -2.27 -6.78
C PRO A 167 5.38 -1.27 -6.10
N VAL A 168 5.75 -0.84 -4.89
CA VAL A 168 4.97 0.07 -4.07
C VAL A 168 5.83 1.24 -3.61
N VAL A 169 5.25 2.43 -3.63
CA VAL A 169 5.82 3.63 -3.04
C VAL A 169 4.95 4.05 -1.86
N TYR A 170 5.46 3.87 -0.64
CA TYR A 170 4.83 4.39 0.56
C TYR A 170 5.20 5.86 0.75
N LEU A 171 4.22 6.69 1.09
CA LEU A 171 4.39 8.11 1.38
C LEU A 171 4.04 8.41 2.83
N VAL A 172 4.88 9.22 3.47
CA VAL A 172 4.60 9.83 4.77
C VAL A 172 4.92 11.32 4.72
N PHE A 173 4.04 12.12 5.28
CA PHE A 173 4.15 13.58 5.26
C PHE A 173 4.77 14.08 6.56
N ARG A 174 5.85 14.88 6.48
CA ARG A 174 6.57 15.49 7.60
C ARG A 174 6.96 14.51 8.71
N ASP A 175 7.26 13.26 8.35
CA ASP A 175 7.53 12.16 9.28
C ASP A 175 6.39 11.94 10.34
N LEU A 176 5.15 12.35 10.02
CA LEU A 176 3.97 12.17 10.88
C LEU A 176 3.70 10.69 11.16
N GLY A 177 3.40 10.38 12.42
CA GLY A 177 3.13 9.00 12.85
C GLY A 177 4.37 8.12 13.00
N ARG A 178 5.56 8.70 12.90
CA ARG A 178 6.80 7.99 13.22
C ARG A 178 6.94 7.80 14.73
N VAL A 179 7.41 6.63 15.15
CA VAL A 179 7.71 6.32 16.55
C VAL A 179 8.63 7.36 17.17
N GLY A 180 8.30 7.80 18.39
CA GLY A 180 9.04 8.81 19.14
C GLY A 180 8.74 10.27 18.74
N LEU A 181 7.83 10.51 17.78
CA LEU A 181 7.37 11.85 17.44
C LEU A 181 5.94 12.06 17.97
N ALA A 182 5.80 12.90 19.00
CA ALA A 182 4.50 13.19 19.59
C ALA A 182 3.62 14.00 18.62
N ASN A 183 2.69 13.33 17.95
CA ASN A 183 1.67 13.94 17.08
C ASN A 183 0.29 13.44 17.49
N SER A 184 -0.72 14.31 17.45
CA SER A 184 -2.10 13.83 17.58
C SER A 184 -2.52 13.17 16.26
N SER A 185 -3.26 12.07 16.36
CA SER A 185 -3.76 11.36 15.16
C SER A 185 -4.66 12.24 14.27
N GLN A 186 -5.40 13.18 14.87
CA GLN A 186 -6.22 14.14 14.14
C GLN A 186 -5.34 15.12 13.34
N ALA A 187 -4.28 15.67 13.95
CA ALA A 187 -3.35 16.57 13.25
C ALA A 187 -2.67 15.88 12.07
N VAL A 188 -2.26 14.60 12.24
CA VAL A 188 -1.69 13.79 11.17
C VAL A 188 -2.66 13.65 10.01
N ARG A 189 -3.93 13.35 10.29
CA ARG A 189 -4.98 13.20 9.27
C ARG A 189 -5.25 14.49 8.52
N ASP A 190 -5.47 15.57 9.25
CA ASP A 190 -5.81 16.88 8.67
C ASP A 190 -4.69 17.36 7.75
N GLU A 191 -3.44 17.16 8.13
CA GLU A 191 -2.29 17.56 7.34
C GLU A 191 -2.11 16.73 6.07
N ILE A 192 -2.31 15.40 6.15
CA ILE A 192 -2.28 14.53 4.98
C ILE A 192 -3.40 14.90 4.01
N ILE A 193 -4.61 15.14 4.52
CA ILE A 193 -5.75 15.59 3.72
C ILE A 193 -5.42 16.91 3.01
N GLN A 194 -4.79 17.84 3.71
CA GLN A 194 -4.40 19.12 3.12
C GLN A 194 -3.31 18.94 2.04
N ALA A 195 -2.30 18.13 2.30
CA ALA A 195 -1.20 17.88 1.37
C ALA A 195 -1.64 17.16 0.08
N THR A 196 -2.70 16.36 0.14
CA THR A 196 -3.23 15.63 -1.03
C THR A 196 -4.25 16.43 -1.85
N ARG A 197 -4.62 17.66 -1.40
CA ARG A 197 -5.53 18.57 -2.14
C ARG A 197 -4.84 19.48 -3.13
N ASN A 198 -3.54 19.65 -3.01
CA ASN A 198 -2.71 20.52 -3.86
C ASN A 198 -2.01 19.70 -4.94
#